data_a6fdf48350f61c70797dc1e5c98865e8
#
_entry.id   a6fdf48350f61c70797dc1e5c98865e8
#
_cell.length_a   1.000
_cell.length_b   1.000
_cell.length_c   1.000
_cell.angle_alpha   90.00
_cell.angle_beta   90.00
_cell.angle_gamma   90.00
#
_symmetry.space_group_name_H-M   'P 1'
#
loop_
_entity.id
_entity.type
_entity.pdbx_description
1 polymer ?
#
loop_
_entity_poly.entity_id
_entity_poly.type
_entity_poly.pdbx_seq_one_letter_code
_entity_poly.pdbx_strand_id
1 'polypeptide(L)'
;MADPYVDYISNRRTTTNPNPDSRHHVTVDIRYIRLPEDTHGWVDVRLESTGERKSLCEYTKVALVKDEGDRTYFQVLDGGIAKGKVVSMNSKAAKEYLQKTPSTKSTETLRVRYGRMSEENSPFKGRRLQQWATLTVGGQDITVTLNSAWDSTFTPIPPGTYRIMAPDYSHAKTSTEGYRNTYPGKIKANDVWFPIELQSGAGNSSRYVHIGHLSDGCVTVYDIDRWNTVYNFLISHRLPNTDGKYVALLEVTK
;
A
#
# COMPACT_ATOMS: atom_id res chain seq x y z
N MET A 1 13.74 25.74 7.27
CA MET A 1 14.18 25.32 8.62
C MET A 1 14.35 23.82 8.58
N ALA A 2 15.55 23.31 8.89
CA ALA A 2 15.81 21.88 8.94
C ALA A 2 15.00 21.26 10.09
N ASP A 3 14.41 20.09 9.88
CA ASP A 3 13.66 19.34 10.89
C ASP A 3 14.64 18.90 11.99
N PRO A 4 14.48 19.35 13.25
CA PRO A 4 15.44 19.05 14.32
C PRO A 4 15.56 17.55 14.64
N TYR A 5 14.66 16.71 14.14
CA TYR A 5 14.69 15.26 14.33
C TYR A 5 15.50 14.51 13.26
N VAL A 6 15.67 15.08 12.07
CA VAL A 6 16.59 14.51 11.05
C VAL A 6 18.02 14.58 11.56
N ASP A 7 18.36 15.62 12.31
CA ASP A 7 19.66 15.78 12.96
C ASP A 7 19.88 14.81 14.13
N TYR A 8 18.83 14.29 14.79
CA TYR A 8 19.00 13.40 15.93
C TYR A 8 19.66 12.06 15.55
N ILE A 9 19.37 11.52 14.39
CA ILE A 9 20.04 10.31 13.86
C ILE A 9 21.39 10.65 13.24
N SER A 10 21.52 11.84 12.62
CA SER A 10 22.76 12.33 11.99
C SER A 10 23.79 12.85 13.00
N ASN A 11 23.36 13.58 14.03
CA ASN A 11 24.23 14.22 15.02
C ASN A 11 24.81 13.28 16.09
N ARG A 12 24.34 12.04 16.22
CA ARG A 12 25.07 11.03 17.02
C ARG A 12 26.39 10.58 16.38
N ARG A 13 26.75 11.10 15.20
CA ARG A 13 28.03 10.83 14.53
C ARG A 13 29.20 11.73 14.97
N THR A 14 28.97 12.76 15.77
CA THR A 14 30.02 13.73 16.11
C THR A 14 30.14 14.00 17.61
N THR A 15 30.41 12.97 18.42
CA THR A 15 31.18 13.19 19.65
C THR A 15 32.51 12.48 19.47
N THR A 16 33.52 13.25 19.16
CA THR A 16 34.91 12.82 19.10
C THR A 16 35.38 12.36 20.47
N ASN A 17 35.43 11.04 20.67
CA ASN A 17 36.17 10.44 21.75
C ASN A 17 37.35 9.69 21.15
N PRO A 18 38.60 9.97 21.59
CA PRO A 18 39.85 9.48 20.93
C PRO A 18 40.19 8.02 21.24
N ASN A 19 39.24 7.18 21.55
CA ASN A 19 39.49 5.75 21.73
C ASN A 19 39.02 4.96 20.49
N PRO A 20 39.92 4.42 19.65
CA PRO A 20 39.58 3.83 18.36
C PRO A 20 38.83 2.50 18.42
N ASP A 21 38.65 1.88 19.61
CA ASP A 21 38.06 0.52 19.74
C ASP A 21 36.62 0.44 20.23
N SER A 22 35.94 1.55 20.50
CA SER A 22 34.52 1.55 20.85
C SER A 22 33.65 2.11 19.72
N ARG A 23 33.55 1.42 18.59
CA ARG A 23 32.45 1.63 17.65
C ARG A 23 31.16 1.12 18.31
N HIS A 24 30.48 1.99 19.04
CA HIS A 24 29.12 1.71 19.42
C HIS A 24 28.29 1.61 18.12
N HIS A 25 28.07 0.41 17.62
CA HIS A 25 27.08 0.15 16.61
C HIS A 25 25.71 0.51 17.21
N VAL A 26 25.21 1.69 16.93
CA VAL A 26 23.82 2.05 17.25
C VAL A 26 22.95 1.12 16.40
N THR A 27 22.46 0.06 17.00
CA THR A 27 21.54 -0.86 16.35
C THR A 27 20.20 -0.12 16.22
N VAL A 28 19.84 0.25 15.00
CA VAL A 28 18.54 0.87 14.71
C VAL A 28 17.49 -0.23 14.84
N ASP A 29 16.55 -0.06 15.75
CA ASP A 29 15.45 -1.02 15.92
C ASP A 29 14.40 -0.85 14.82
N ILE A 30 14.50 -1.72 13.81
CA ILE A 30 13.61 -1.73 12.64
C ILE A 30 12.36 -2.55 12.95
N ARG A 31 11.22 -1.96 12.59
CA ARG A 31 9.89 -2.57 12.70
C ARG A 31 9.12 -2.40 11.40
N TYR A 32 8.02 -3.13 11.31
CA TYR A 32 7.09 -3.11 10.19
C TYR A 32 5.67 -3.03 10.73
N ILE A 33 4.84 -2.21 10.13
CA ILE A 33 3.41 -2.15 10.47
C ILE A 33 2.77 -3.50 10.14
N ARG A 34 2.07 -4.07 11.10
CA ARG A 34 1.23 -5.27 10.93
C ARG A 34 -0.12 -5.00 11.53
N LEU A 35 -1.17 -5.30 10.79
CA LEU A 35 -2.54 -5.04 11.21
C LEU A 35 -3.28 -6.35 11.50
N PRO A 36 -4.23 -6.37 12.43
CA PRO A 36 -5.17 -7.48 12.58
C PRO A 36 -5.92 -7.76 11.28
N GLU A 37 -6.37 -8.99 11.09
CA GLU A 37 -7.03 -9.41 9.84
C GLU A 37 -8.33 -8.66 9.55
N ASP A 38 -9.05 -8.22 10.59
CA ASP A 38 -10.33 -7.52 10.45
C ASP A 38 -10.17 -6.00 10.53
N THR A 39 -9.39 -5.43 9.61
CA THR A 39 -9.21 -3.98 9.50
C THR A 39 -9.51 -3.47 8.10
N HIS A 40 -9.71 -2.15 7.99
CA HIS A 40 -9.80 -1.46 6.68
C HIS A 40 -8.44 -1.30 5.99
N GLY A 41 -7.34 -1.76 6.62
CA GLY A 41 -6.00 -1.83 6.04
C GLY A 41 -5.08 -0.68 6.38
N TRP A 42 -5.47 0.18 7.33
CA TRP A 42 -4.71 1.36 7.71
C TRP A 42 -4.61 1.51 9.23
N VAL A 43 -3.48 2.03 9.70
CA VAL A 43 -3.30 2.51 11.06
C VAL A 43 -3.01 4.01 11.05
N ASP A 44 -3.65 4.74 11.95
CA ASP A 44 -3.45 6.17 12.07
C ASP A 44 -2.31 6.51 13.00
N VAL A 45 -1.49 7.43 12.55
CA VAL A 45 -0.35 7.98 13.28
C VAL A 45 -0.44 9.51 13.29
N ARG A 46 0.18 10.13 14.28
CA ARG A 46 0.34 11.58 14.34
C ARG A 46 1.70 11.97 13.77
N LEU A 47 1.71 12.86 12.80
CA LEU A 47 2.93 13.48 12.29
C LEU A 47 3.46 14.50 13.32
N GLU A 48 4.68 14.31 13.80
CA GLU A 48 5.19 15.12 14.93
C GLU A 48 5.50 16.57 14.56
N SER A 49 5.84 16.84 13.30
CA SER A 49 6.14 18.19 12.84
C SER A 49 4.91 19.11 12.75
N THR A 50 3.70 18.56 12.57
CA THR A 50 2.48 19.35 12.34
C THR A 50 1.31 18.95 13.24
N GLY A 51 1.39 17.81 13.92
CA GLY A 51 0.27 17.21 14.65
C GLY A 51 -0.78 16.54 13.75
N GLU A 52 -0.60 16.59 12.43
CA GLU A 52 -1.55 16.07 11.46
C GLU A 52 -1.65 14.54 11.53
N ARG A 53 -2.85 14.01 11.32
CA ARG A 53 -3.10 12.57 11.22
C ARG A 53 -2.69 12.06 9.85
N LYS A 54 -1.95 10.97 9.81
CA LYS A 54 -1.57 10.22 8.61
C LYS A 54 -1.93 8.75 8.79
N SER A 55 -2.19 8.05 7.70
CA SER A 55 -2.47 6.62 7.72
C SER A 55 -1.29 5.86 7.11
N LEU A 56 -0.87 4.78 7.77
CA LEU A 56 0.16 3.86 7.31
C LEU A 56 -0.46 2.50 7.01
N CYS A 57 -0.08 1.88 5.90
CA CYS A 57 -0.51 0.53 5.53
C CYS A 57 0.40 -0.54 6.12
N GLU A 58 -0.03 -1.80 6.03
CA GLU A 58 0.78 -2.94 6.44
C GLU A 58 2.15 -2.95 5.74
N TYR A 59 3.13 -3.55 6.41
CA TYR A 59 4.52 -3.67 5.98
C TYR A 59 5.24 -2.33 5.73
N THR A 60 4.68 -1.19 6.10
CA THR A 60 5.44 0.06 6.15
C THR A 60 6.61 -0.11 7.10
N LYS A 61 7.83 0.09 6.59
CA LYS A 61 9.08 -0.05 7.35
C LYS A 61 9.31 1.20 8.18
N VAL A 62 9.64 1.02 9.45
CA VAL A 62 9.89 2.12 10.39
C VAL A 62 11.12 1.84 11.25
N ALA A 63 11.73 2.91 11.78
CA ALA A 63 12.79 2.84 12.79
C ALA A 63 12.27 3.42 14.09
N LEU A 64 12.35 2.67 15.19
CA LEU A 64 11.99 3.19 16.51
C LEU A 64 12.94 4.33 16.90
N VAL A 65 12.39 5.40 17.46
CA VAL A 65 13.14 6.58 17.93
C VAL A 65 13.16 6.61 19.44
N LYS A 66 11.98 6.60 20.09
CA LYS A 66 11.82 6.62 21.56
C LYS A 66 10.43 6.22 21.98
N ASP A 67 10.29 5.86 23.25
CA ASP A 67 9.03 5.85 23.99
C ASP A 67 9.02 7.03 24.95
N GLU A 68 7.91 7.77 25.01
CA GLU A 68 7.75 8.91 25.92
C GLU A 68 6.28 9.06 26.31
N GLY A 69 6.01 9.03 27.61
CA GLY A 69 4.64 9.04 28.13
C GLY A 69 3.86 7.81 27.63
N ASP A 70 2.70 8.06 27.05
CA ASP A 70 1.81 7.05 26.46
C ASP A 70 2.04 6.83 24.97
N ARG A 71 3.13 7.37 24.38
CA ARG A 71 3.39 7.36 22.94
C ARG A 71 4.74 6.74 22.58
N THR A 72 4.73 5.97 21.49
CA THR A 72 5.91 5.45 20.80
C THR A 72 6.16 6.27 19.54
N TYR A 73 7.39 6.78 19.41
CA TYR A 73 7.85 7.63 18.30
C TYR A 73 8.72 6.80 17.37
N PHE A 74 8.51 6.94 16.07
CA PHE A 74 9.29 6.22 15.05
C PHE A 74 9.39 7.01 13.75
N GLN A 75 10.45 6.78 13.01
CA GLN A 75 10.64 7.36 11.67
C GLN A 75 10.14 6.39 10.61
N VAL A 76 9.35 6.89 9.66
CA VAL A 76 8.90 6.11 8.50
C VAL A 76 10.04 6.03 7.48
N LEU A 77 10.47 4.81 7.11
CA LEU A 77 11.63 4.58 6.26
C LEU A 77 11.27 4.30 4.79
N ASP A 78 10.06 3.79 4.53
CA ASP A 78 9.62 3.47 3.17
C ASP A 78 8.16 3.86 2.94
N GLY A 79 7.70 3.65 1.70
CA GLY A 79 6.30 3.87 1.31
C GLY A 79 5.89 5.35 1.28
N GLY A 80 4.63 5.56 1.05
CA GLY A 80 3.76 6.71 1.00
C GLY A 80 4.22 8.11 1.40
N ILE A 81 3.24 8.90 1.77
CA ILE A 81 3.38 10.36 2.02
C ILE A 81 4.13 10.73 3.31
N ALA A 82 4.35 9.77 4.20
CA ALA A 82 5.06 10.01 5.47
C ALA A 82 6.54 9.59 5.45
N LYS A 83 7.09 9.14 4.30
CA LYS A 83 8.49 8.71 4.20
C LYS A 83 9.46 9.80 4.70
N GLY A 84 10.39 9.39 5.55
CA GLY A 84 11.40 10.26 6.17
C GLY A 84 10.89 11.08 7.37
N LYS A 85 9.61 11.04 7.67
CA LYS A 85 9.01 11.81 8.78
C LYS A 85 9.00 11.01 10.08
N VAL A 86 9.07 11.74 11.20
CA VAL A 86 8.83 11.19 12.52
C VAL A 86 7.34 11.27 12.82
N VAL A 87 6.81 10.14 13.20
CA VAL A 87 5.40 9.97 13.59
C VAL A 87 5.30 9.28 14.95
N SER A 88 4.15 9.34 15.56
CA SER A 88 3.90 8.61 16.81
C SER A 88 2.49 8.00 16.84
N MET A 89 2.37 6.94 17.63
CA MET A 89 1.09 6.34 18.01
C MET A 89 1.05 6.04 19.50
N ASN A 90 -0.12 5.66 20.00
CA ASN A 90 -0.25 5.21 21.38
C ASN A 90 0.64 3.96 21.60
N SER A 91 1.35 3.89 22.74
CA SER A 91 2.32 2.83 23.01
C SER A 91 1.69 1.42 23.10
N LYS A 92 0.41 1.31 23.49
CA LYS A 92 -0.31 0.04 23.46
C LYS A 92 -0.50 -0.44 22.01
N ALA A 93 -0.95 0.45 21.13
CA ALA A 93 -1.08 0.16 19.70
C ALA A 93 0.28 -0.14 19.05
N ALA A 94 1.34 0.58 19.43
CA ALA A 94 2.68 0.33 18.93
C ALA A 94 3.20 -1.07 19.27
N LYS A 95 2.95 -1.57 20.48
CA LYS A 95 3.31 -2.95 20.90
C LYS A 95 2.59 -4.01 20.08
N GLU A 96 1.36 -3.72 19.65
CA GLU A 96 0.55 -4.61 18.84
C GLU A 96 0.94 -4.56 17.36
N TYR A 97 1.12 -3.35 16.80
CA TYR A 97 1.24 -3.14 15.35
C TYR A 97 2.68 -3.05 14.84
N LEU A 98 3.68 -2.78 15.69
CA LEU A 98 5.08 -2.69 15.27
C LEU A 98 5.80 -4.03 15.45
N GLN A 99 5.82 -4.84 14.40
CA GLN A 99 6.38 -6.19 14.41
C GLN A 99 7.76 -6.25 13.73
N LYS A 100 8.54 -7.32 14.01
CA LYS A 100 9.87 -7.52 13.39
C LYS A 100 9.82 -8.18 12.01
N THR A 101 8.68 -8.74 11.62
CA THR A 101 8.55 -9.50 10.36
C THR A 101 8.49 -8.57 9.16
N PRO A 102 9.50 -8.58 8.26
CA PRO A 102 9.53 -7.77 7.06
C PRO A 102 8.59 -8.29 5.98
N SER A 103 8.35 -7.46 4.95
CA SER A 103 7.80 -7.90 3.67
C SER A 103 8.78 -8.80 2.93
N THR A 104 8.26 -9.66 2.07
CA THR A 104 9.07 -10.48 1.16
C THR A 104 9.66 -9.62 0.04
N LYS A 105 10.95 -9.73 -0.22
CA LYS A 105 11.56 -9.11 -1.40
C LYS A 105 11.51 -10.06 -2.57
N SER A 106 10.74 -9.73 -3.61
CA SER A 106 10.65 -10.52 -4.83
C SER A 106 10.30 -9.66 -6.04
N THR A 107 10.55 -10.20 -7.24
CA THR A 107 10.21 -9.57 -8.52
C THR A 107 8.93 -10.16 -9.09
N GLU A 108 7.92 -10.31 -8.25
CA GLU A 108 6.64 -10.89 -8.65
C GLU A 108 5.94 -10.04 -9.72
N THR A 109 5.26 -10.73 -10.62
CA THR A 109 4.53 -10.11 -11.72
C THR A 109 3.07 -10.58 -11.69
N LEU A 110 2.16 -9.63 -11.59
CA LEU A 110 0.75 -9.86 -11.86
C LEU A 110 0.54 -9.80 -13.38
N ARG A 111 -0.28 -10.70 -13.93
CA ARG A 111 -0.64 -10.69 -15.35
C ARG A 111 -2.10 -10.40 -15.53
N VAL A 112 -2.40 -9.42 -16.37
CA VAL A 112 -3.75 -9.06 -16.77
C VAL A 112 -3.89 -9.36 -18.26
N ARG A 113 -4.80 -10.27 -18.61
CA ARG A 113 -5.14 -10.57 -19.99
C ARG A 113 -6.55 -10.07 -20.29
N TYR A 114 -6.66 -9.22 -21.31
CA TYR A 114 -7.95 -8.73 -21.78
C TYR A 114 -8.90 -9.87 -22.13
N GLY A 115 -10.14 -9.71 -21.77
CA GLY A 115 -11.24 -10.57 -22.13
C GLY A 115 -12.23 -9.86 -23.06
N ARG A 116 -13.42 -10.42 -23.15
CA ARG A 116 -14.52 -9.83 -23.95
C ARG A 116 -15.06 -8.55 -23.32
N MET A 117 -15.71 -7.75 -24.13
CA MET A 117 -16.63 -6.73 -23.66
C MET A 117 -18.04 -7.32 -23.56
N SER A 118 -18.74 -7.08 -22.49
CA SER A 118 -20.17 -7.43 -22.37
C SER A 118 -20.86 -6.56 -21.34
N GLU A 119 -22.16 -6.41 -21.50
CA GLU A 119 -22.98 -5.76 -20.49
C GLU A 119 -23.19 -6.67 -19.30
N GLU A 120 -23.11 -6.09 -18.12
CA GLU A 120 -23.35 -6.73 -16.84
C GLU A 120 -24.25 -5.84 -15.99
N ASN A 121 -25.15 -6.45 -15.23
CA ASN A 121 -25.97 -5.72 -14.28
C ASN A 121 -25.22 -5.53 -12.96
N SER A 122 -24.58 -4.40 -12.82
CA SER A 122 -23.89 -4.08 -11.56
C SER A 122 -24.90 -3.94 -10.43
N PRO A 123 -24.69 -4.59 -9.27
CA PRO A 123 -25.60 -4.52 -8.13
C PRO A 123 -25.74 -3.11 -7.55
N PHE A 124 -24.82 -2.18 -7.88
CA PHE A 124 -24.82 -0.83 -7.32
C PHE A 124 -25.13 0.28 -8.33
N LYS A 125 -24.97 0.03 -9.63
CA LYS A 125 -25.05 1.08 -10.67
C LYS A 125 -25.88 0.67 -11.90
N GLY A 126 -26.62 -0.42 -11.82
CA GLY A 126 -27.43 -0.94 -12.91
C GLY A 126 -26.58 -1.50 -14.07
N ARG A 127 -27.18 -1.56 -15.27
CA ARG A 127 -26.55 -2.16 -16.44
C ARG A 127 -25.35 -1.33 -16.94
N ARG A 128 -24.19 -1.99 -17.07
CA ARG A 128 -22.93 -1.36 -17.51
C ARG A 128 -22.21 -2.24 -18.52
N LEU A 129 -21.62 -1.59 -19.54
CA LEU A 129 -20.69 -2.25 -20.44
C LEU A 129 -19.34 -2.39 -19.75
N GLN A 130 -18.89 -3.62 -19.56
CA GLN A 130 -17.63 -3.94 -18.89
C GLN A 130 -16.56 -4.36 -19.89
N GLN A 131 -15.35 -3.84 -19.75
CA GLN A 131 -14.16 -4.44 -20.33
C GLN A 131 -13.63 -5.47 -19.35
N TRP A 132 -13.98 -6.72 -19.56
CA TRP A 132 -13.49 -7.82 -18.74
C TRP A 132 -12.03 -8.12 -18.99
N ALA A 133 -11.38 -8.66 -17.98
CA ALA A 133 -10.04 -9.24 -18.07
C ALA A 133 -9.87 -10.32 -17.00
N THR A 134 -8.84 -11.13 -17.17
CA THR A 134 -8.39 -12.09 -16.18
C THR A 134 -7.10 -11.58 -15.56
N LEU A 135 -7.09 -11.45 -14.23
CA LEU A 135 -5.90 -11.18 -13.43
C LEU A 135 -5.35 -12.50 -12.90
N THR A 136 -4.12 -12.85 -13.26
CA THR A 136 -3.41 -13.99 -12.67
C THR A 136 -2.46 -13.51 -11.58
N VAL A 137 -2.65 -14.02 -10.37
CA VAL A 137 -1.82 -13.73 -9.18
C VAL A 137 -1.53 -15.02 -8.42
N GLY A 138 -0.26 -15.31 -8.15
CA GLY A 138 0.13 -16.56 -7.47
C GLY A 138 -0.38 -17.83 -8.15
N GLY A 139 -0.51 -17.82 -9.47
CA GLY A 139 -1.05 -18.95 -10.27
C GLY A 139 -2.58 -19.10 -10.21
N GLN A 140 -3.31 -18.16 -9.63
CA GLN A 140 -4.76 -18.16 -9.58
C GLN A 140 -5.34 -17.10 -10.52
N ASP A 141 -6.35 -17.47 -11.30
CA ASP A 141 -7.08 -16.58 -12.18
C ASP A 141 -8.28 -15.97 -11.45
N ILE A 142 -8.44 -14.65 -11.59
CA ILE A 142 -9.43 -13.83 -10.91
C ILE A 142 -10.08 -12.91 -11.93
N THR A 143 -11.40 -12.80 -11.92
CA THR A 143 -12.14 -11.89 -12.80
C THR A 143 -11.92 -10.45 -12.36
N VAL A 144 -11.52 -9.60 -13.31
CA VAL A 144 -11.39 -8.15 -13.12
C VAL A 144 -12.10 -7.40 -14.22
N THR A 145 -12.46 -6.14 -13.94
CA THR A 145 -12.90 -5.19 -14.99
C THR A 145 -11.86 -4.08 -15.12
N LEU A 146 -11.57 -3.71 -16.38
CA LEU A 146 -10.63 -2.64 -16.69
C LEU A 146 -11.31 -1.33 -17.02
N ASN A 147 -12.58 -1.35 -17.38
CA ASN A 147 -13.40 -0.15 -17.58
C ASN A 147 -14.89 -0.47 -17.57
N SER A 148 -15.68 0.43 -17.00
CA SER A 148 -17.15 0.41 -16.98
C SER A 148 -17.73 1.83 -17.07
N ALA A 149 -16.88 2.86 -17.13
CA ALA A 149 -17.23 4.28 -17.21
C ALA A 149 -16.70 4.84 -18.54
N TRP A 150 -17.42 4.56 -19.63
CA TRP A 150 -17.00 4.89 -21.01
C TRP A 150 -17.21 6.36 -21.40
N ASP A 151 -17.89 7.11 -20.55
CA ASP A 151 -18.06 8.56 -20.61
C ASP A 151 -16.95 9.32 -19.88
N SER A 152 -16.04 8.61 -19.26
CA SER A 152 -14.89 9.14 -18.53
C SER A 152 -13.72 9.50 -19.45
N THR A 153 -12.84 10.37 -18.96
CA THR A 153 -11.54 10.66 -19.58
C THR A 153 -10.56 9.49 -19.54
N PHE A 154 -10.85 8.50 -18.70
CA PHE A 154 -10.00 7.32 -18.54
C PHE A 154 -10.43 6.18 -19.47
N THR A 155 -9.45 5.47 -19.97
CA THR A 155 -9.63 4.26 -20.79
C THR A 155 -9.00 3.06 -20.09
N PRO A 156 -9.33 1.82 -20.46
CA PRO A 156 -8.65 0.63 -19.95
C PRO A 156 -7.14 0.78 -20.06
N ILE A 157 -6.40 0.24 -19.07
CA ILE A 157 -4.93 0.25 -19.09
C ILE A 157 -4.44 -0.43 -20.37
N PRO A 158 -3.64 0.24 -21.21
CA PRO A 158 -3.16 -0.36 -22.45
C PRO A 158 -2.23 -1.55 -22.19
N PRO A 159 -2.05 -2.45 -23.16
CA PRO A 159 -1.02 -3.49 -23.09
C PRO A 159 0.36 -2.90 -22.83
N GLY A 160 1.13 -3.56 -21.95
CA GLY A 160 2.45 -3.09 -21.54
C GLY A 160 2.90 -3.68 -20.21
N THR A 161 4.07 -3.27 -19.76
CA THR A 161 4.62 -3.63 -18.45
C THR A 161 4.73 -2.40 -17.58
N TYR A 162 4.17 -2.48 -16.40
CA TYR A 162 4.02 -1.38 -15.44
C TYR A 162 4.54 -1.78 -14.07
N ARG A 163 4.62 -0.82 -13.15
CA ARG A 163 4.95 -1.06 -11.75
C ARG A 163 3.75 -0.75 -10.87
N ILE A 164 3.46 -1.66 -9.94
CA ILE A 164 2.45 -1.45 -8.90
C ILE A 164 3.16 -0.86 -7.69
N MET A 165 2.69 0.29 -7.21
CA MET A 165 3.26 0.99 -6.06
C MET A 165 2.67 0.43 -4.75
N ALA A 166 3.40 0.61 -3.65
CA ALA A 166 2.83 0.47 -2.32
C ALA A 166 1.67 1.47 -2.14
N PRO A 167 0.65 1.14 -1.33
CA PRO A 167 -0.48 2.03 -1.09
C PRO A 167 -0.05 3.42 -0.63
N ASP A 168 -0.70 4.45 -1.14
CA ASP A 168 -0.35 5.85 -0.92
C ASP A 168 -1.12 6.48 0.27
N TYR A 169 -2.44 6.34 0.31
CA TYR A 169 -3.32 6.85 1.35
C TYR A 169 -4.63 6.06 1.42
N SER A 170 -5.40 6.24 2.49
CA SER A 170 -6.71 5.60 2.65
C SER A 170 -7.74 6.18 1.68
N HIS A 171 -8.36 5.34 0.88
CA HIS A 171 -9.43 5.70 -0.05
C HIS A 171 -10.83 5.70 0.60
N ALA A 172 -10.92 6.07 1.87
CA ALA A 172 -12.15 6.06 2.67
C ALA A 172 -13.31 6.86 2.05
N LYS A 173 -13.03 7.91 1.26
CA LYS A 173 -14.08 8.70 0.56
C LYS A 173 -14.73 7.95 -0.61
N THR A 174 -14.02 7.01 -1.19
CA THR A 174 -14.50 6.08 -2.22
C THR A 174 -14.57 4.68 -1.65
N SER A 175 -14.95 4.60 -0.37
CA SER A 175 -14.90 3.39 0.43
C SER A 175 -15.67 2.25 -0.21
N THR A 176 -15.06 1.09 -0.16
CA THR A 176 -15.64 -0.19 -0.51
C THR A 176 -16.17 -0.93 0.72
N GLU A 177 -16.42 -0.21 1.82
CA GLU A 177 -16.95 -0.75 3.09
C GLU A 177 -18.25 -1.51 2.90
N GLY A 178 -19.09 -1.12 1.93
CA GLY A 178 -20.30 -1.84 1.56
C GLY A 178 -20.04 -3.31 1.22
N TYR A 179 -18.88 -3.64 0.64
CA TYR A 179 -18.50 -5.03 0.37
C TYR A 179 -18.17 -5.78 1.66
N ARG A 180 -17.48 -5.16 2.62
CA ARG A 180 -17.25 -5.76 3.95
C ARG A 180 -18.57 -6.06 4.65
N ASN A 181 -19.52 -5.14 4.60
CA ASN A 181 -20.82 -5.29 5.23
C ASN A 181 -21.64 -6.40 4.57
N THR A 182 -21.53 -6.56 3.24
CA THR A 182 -22.20 -7.63 2.48
C THR A 182 -21.54 -9.00 2.69
N TYR A 183 -20.21 -9.03 2.90
CA TYR A 183 -19.43 -10.26 3.10
C TYR A 183 -18.66 -10.20 4.43
N PRO A 184 -19.36 -10.20 5.58
CA PRO A 184 -18.72 -10.00 6.88
C PRO A 184 -17.66 -11.08 7.16
N GLY A 185 -16.49 -10.64 7.63
CA GLY A 185 -15.36 -11.51 7.91
C GLY A 185 -14.60 -12.06 6.69
N LYS A 186 -15.07 -11.76 5.45
CA LYS A 186 -14.44 -12.27 4.21
C LYS A 186 -13.58 -11.23 3.49
N ILE A 187 -13.81 -9.95 3.73
CA ILE A 187 -13.11 -8.86 3.04
C ILE A 187 -12.30 -8.08 4.05
N LYS A 188 -10.99 -8.02 3.87
CA LYS A 188 -10.08 -7.17 4.63
C LYS A 188 -9.52 -6.04 3.77
N ALA A 189 -9.03 -4.99 4.42
CA ALA A 189 -8.32 -3.89 3.76
C ALA A 189 -9.07 -3.29 2.55
N ASN A 190 -10.38 -3.12 2.69
CA ASN A 190 -11.26 -2.63 1.62
C ASN A 190 -10.91 -1.20 1.15
N ASP A 191 -10.26 -0.38 1.97
CA ASP A 191 -9.86 0.99 1.63
C ASP A 191 -8.41 1.11 1.15
N VAL A 192 -7.74 -0.03 0.92
CA VAL A 192 -6.39 -0.08 0.38
C VAL A 192 -6.44 -0.24 -1.13
N TRP A 193 -5.88 0.73 -1.83
CA TRP A 193 -5.73 0.73 -3.27
C TRP A 193 -4.25 0.81 -3.61
N PHE A 194 -3.83 0.04 -4.61
CA PHE A 194 -2.42 -0.01 -5.05
C PHE A 194 -2.25 0.80 -6.32
N PRO A 195 -1.56 1.96 -6.28
CA PRO A 195 -1.38 2.79 -7.47
C PRO A 195 -0.57 2.07 -8.55
N ILE A 196 -0.89 2.31 -9.80
CA ILE A 196 -0.15 1.81 -10.95
C ILE A 196 0.61 2.97 -11.58
N GLU A 197 1.92 2.81 -11.74
CA GLU A 197 2.77 3.76 -12.44
C GLU A 197 2.82 3.37 -13.93
N LEU A 198 2.07 4.10 -14.76
CA LEU A 198 2.00 3.83 -16.21
C LEU A 198 3.24 4.31 -16.97
N GLN A 199 3.89 5.37 -16.48
CA GLN A 199 5.13 5.89 -17.06
C GLN A 199 6.22 5.85 -16.00
N SER A 200 7.36 5.27 -16.34
CA SER A 200 8.47 5.13 -15.40
C SER A 200 8.90 6.46 -14.80
N GLY A 201 8.90 6.55 -13.48
CA GLY A 201 9.26 7.76 -12.74
C GLY A 201 8.13 8.77 -12.52
N ALA A 202 7.00 8.64 -13.20
CA ALA A 202 5.86 9.58 -13.06
C ALA A 202 5.07 9.41 -11.76
N GLY A 203 5.22 8.27 -11.07
CA GLY A 203 4.46 7.97 -9.85
C GLY A 203 3.04 7.52 -10.12
N ASN A 204 2.12 7.84 -9.20
CA ASN A 204 0.71 7.49 -9.31
C ASN A 204 0.04 8.16 -10.51
N SER A 205 -0.52 7.34 -11.40
CA SER A 205 -1.19 7.79 -12.65
C SER A 205 -2.72 7.82 -12.51
N SER A 206 -3.26 7.86 -11.28
CA SER A 206 -4.70 7.73 -10.99
C SER A 206 -5.31 6.44 -11.53
N ARG A 207 -4.50 5.39 -11.63
CA ARG A 207 -4.89 4.03 -11.92
C ARG A 207 -4.47 3.15 -10.74
N TYR A 208 -5.31 2.19 -10.40
CA TYR A 208 -5.12 1.38 -9.20
C TYR A 208 -5.46 -0.09 -9.44
N VAL A 209 -4.90 -0.96 -8.63
CA VAL A 209 -5.46 -2.29 -8.36
C VAL A 209 -6.30 -2.16 -7.09
N HIS A 210 -7.60 -2.42 -7.18
CA HIS A 210 -8.53 -2.30 -6.05
C HIS A 210 -9.74 -3.23 -6.20
N ILE A 211 -10.50 -3.39 -5.12
CA ILE A 211 -11.75 -4.15 -5.10
C ILE A 211 -12.91 -3.30 -5.66
N GLY A 212 -13.87 -3.93 -6.37
CA GLY A 212 -15.09 -3.25 -6.78
C GLY A 212 -15.80 -3.86 -7.99
N HIS A 213 -16.96 -3.31 -8.32
CA HIS A 213 -17.76 -3.68 -9.49
C HIS A 213 -17.75 -2.65 -10.62
N LEU A 214 -17.07 -1.51 -10.39
CA LEU A 214 -16.92 -0.45 -11.37
C LEU A 214 -15.45 -0.11 -11.54
N SER A 215 -15.06 0.17 -12.76
CA SER A 215 -13.72 0.59 -13.12
C SER A 215 -13.78 1.86 -13.96
N ASP A 216 -12.92 2.79 -13.61
CA ASP A 216 -12.62 3.98 -14.41
C ASP A 216 -11.16 3.88 -14.87
N GLY A 217 -10.88 2.84 -15.69
CA GLY A 217 -9.56 2.52 -16.21
C GLY A 217 -8.59 1.85 -15.21
N CYS A 218 -9.07 1.35 -14.09
CA CYS A 218 -8.30 0.62 -13.09
C CYS A 218 -8.27 -0.90 -13.38
N VAL A 219 -7.45 -1.65 -12.64
CA VAL A 219 -7.59 -3.09 -12.52
C VAL A 219 -8.48 -3.36 -11.30
N THR A 220 -9.78 -3.48 -11.53
CA THR A 220 -10.77 -3.61 -10.47
C THR A 220 -11.14 -5.07 -10.27
N VAL A 221 -10.83 -5.62 -9.09
CA VAL A 221 -11.14 -7.00 -8.72
C VAL A 221 -12.65 -7.15 -8.56
N TYR A 222 -13.29 -7.79 -9.56
CA TYR A 222 -14.73 -7.96 -9.63
C TYR A 222 -15.22 -9.17 -8.81
N ASP A 223 -14.40 -10.22 -8.74
CA ASP A 223 -14.60 -11.37 -7.85
C ASP A 223 -14.29 -10.94 -6.40
N ILE A 224 -15.27 -10.33 -5.74
CA ILE A 224 -15.13 -9.66 -4.43
C ILE A 224 -14.52 -10.59 -3.37
N ASP A 225 -14.91 -11.85 -3.31
CA ASP A 225 -14.39 -12.85 -2.38
C ASP A 225 -12.93 -13.24 -2.64
N ARG A 226 -12.37 -12.88 -3.80
CA ARG A 226 -10.96 -13.09 -4.17
C ARG A 226 -10.06 -11.90 -3.82
N TRP A 227 -10.63 -10.80 -3.35
CA TRP A 227 -9.86 -9.61 -3.01
C TRP A 227 -8.74 -9.90 -2.01
N ASN A 228 -9.00 -10.67 -0.97
CA ASN A 228 -7.97 -10.99 0.03
C ASN A 228 -6.75 -11.69 -0.56
N THR A 229 -6.92 -12.51 -1.61
CA THR A 229 -5.81 -13.14 -2.34
C THR A 229 -4.92 -12.08 -2.99
N VAL A 230 -5.53 -11.13 -3.71
CA VAL A 230 -4.81 -10.03 -4.37
C VAL A 230 -4.16 -9.10 -3.35
N TYR A 231 -4.91 -8.69 -2.33
CA TYR A 231 -4.40 -7.82 -1.28
C TYR A 231 -3.19 -8.43 -0.56
N ASN A 232 -3.32 -9.66 -0.06
CA ASN A 232 -2.25 -10.32 0.69
C ASN A 232 -0.99 -10.49 -0.16
N PHE A 233 -1.17 -10.85 -1.43
CA PHE A 233 -0.06 -10.95 -2.36
C PHE A 233 0.66 -9.61 -2.52
N LEU A 234 -0.05 -8.55 -2.86
CA LEU A 234 0.55 -7.24 -3.11
C LEU A 234 1.16 -6.63 -1.85
N ILE A 235 0.42 -6.63 -0.73
CA ILE A 235 0.87 -5.92 0.47
C ILE A 235 2.10 -6.57 1.12
N SER A 236 2.26 -7.89 1.00
CA SER A 236 3.37 -8.64 1.60
C SER A 236 4.67 -8.59 0.80
N HIS A 237 4.66 -8.07 -0.43
CA HIS A 237 5.83 -8.03 -1.31
C HIS A 237 6.40 -6.62 -1.46
N ARG A 238 7.70 -6.56 -1.73
CA ARG A 238 8.41 -5.33 -2.16
C ARG A 238 9.43 -5.68 -3.23
N LEU A 239 9.45 -4.91 -4.31
CA LEU A 239 10.48 -5.05 -5.33
C LEU A 239 11.85 -4.69 -4.75
N PRO A 240 12.90 -5.48 -5.05
CA PRO A 240 14.26 -5.17 -4.59
C PRO A 240 14.75 -3.81 -5.08
N ASN A 241 15.57 -3.13 -4.26
CA ASN A 241 16.24 -1.88 -4.61
C ASN A 241 15.30 -0.71 -4.98
N THR A 242 14.09 -0.69 -4.40
CA THR A 242 13.09 0.36 -4.67
C THR A 242 12.67 1.14 -3.42
N ASP A 243 13.41 1.00 -2.32
CA ASP A 243 13.12 1.64 -1.02
C ASP A 243 11.66 1.46 -0.57
N GLY A 244 11.08 0.27 -0.84
CA GLY A 244 9.70 -0.04 -0.50
C GLY A 244 8.64 0.64 -1.38
N LYS A 245 9.03 1.39 -2.42
CA LYS A 245 8.10 2.15 -3.27
C LYS A 245 7.17 1.24 -4.10
N TYR A 246 7.66 0.08 -4.58
CA TYR A 246 6.89 -0.81 -5.45
C TYR A 246 6.71 -2.18 -4.81
N VAL A 247 5.54 -2.77 -5.06
CA VAL A 247 5.15 -4.09 -4.52
C VAL A 247 5.27 -5.20 -5.56
N ALA A 248 4.99 -4.91 -6.84
CA ALA A 248 5.03 -5.91 -7.91
C ALA A 248 5.20 -5.23 -9.29
N LEU A 249 5.44 -6.05 -10.32
CA LEU A 249 5.24 -5.68 -11.72
C LEU A 249 3.81 -6.03 -12.14
N LEU A 250 3.32 -5.35 -13.18
CA LEU A 250 2.04 -5.61 -13.84
C LEU A 250 2.28 -5.75 -15.33
N GLU A 251 1.99 -6.92 -15.87
CA GLU A 251 2.01 -7.18 -17.31
C GLU A 251 0.56 -7.20 -17.82
N VAL A 252 0.26 -6.37 -18.82
CA VAL A 252 -1.07 -6.29 -19.45
C VAL A 252 -0.95 -6.74 -20.89
N THR A 253 -1.77 -7.72 -21.30
CA THR A 253 -1.81 -8.28 -22.67
C THR A 253 -3.23 -8.31 -23.23
N LYS A 254 -3.35 -8.36 -24.56
CA LYS A 254 -4.61 -8.63 -25.27
C LYS A 254 -4.79 -10.11 -25.49
#